data_8bcc4576ec1f114e13c623696602628f
#
_entry.id   8bcc4576ec1f114e13c623696602628f
#
_cell.length_a   1.000
_cell.length_b   1.000
_cell.length_c   1.000
_cell.angle_alpha   90.00
_cell.angle_beta   90.00
_cell.angle_gamma   90.00
#
_symmetry.space_group_name_H-M   'P 1'
#
loop_
_entity.id
_entity.type
_entity.pdbx_description
1 polymer ?
#
loop_
_entity_poly.entity_id
_entity_poly.type
_entity_poly.pdbx_seq_one_letter_code
_entity_poly.pdbx_strand_id
1 'polypeptide(L)'
;MSKLYRVITENKNYNDIIVYLMEHKLDATIIQANGLWQGRAEKSIVIEIAECSTPMYISIEQAVEKLVYWLKKHNTQDKVMLQEINAELWLM
;
A
#
# COMPACT_ATOMS: atom_id res chain seq x y z
N MET A 1 2.14 14.49 14.89
CA MET A 1 1.02 13.98 14.10
C MET A 1 1.51 12.82 13.27
N SER A 2 0.80 11.71 13.31
CA SER A 2 1.16 10.52 12.55
C SER A 2 0.62 10.58 11.13
N LYS A 3 1.16 9.73 10.27
CA LYS A 3 0.69 9.63 8.89
C LYS A 3 0.11 8.24 8.63
N LEU A 4 -0.89 8.22 7.79
CA LEU A 4 -1.44 7.01 7.19
C LEU A 4 -1.10 7.04 5.70
N TYR A 5 -0.49 5.98 5.22
CA TYR A 5 -0.21 5.85 3.80
C TYR A 5 -1.20 4.87 3.19
N ARG A 6 -1.79 5.27 2.08
CA ARG A 6 -2.73 4.41 1.35
C ARG A 6 -2.20 4.23 -0.06
N VAL A 7 -1.93 2.97 -0.39
CA VAL A 7 -1.46 2.58 -1.73
C VAL A 7 -2.60 1.90 -2.43
N ILE A 8 -2.98 2.41 -3.59
CA ILE A 8 -4.06 1.85 -4.40
C ILE A 8 -3.47 1.31 -5.68
N THR A 9 -3.67 0.03 -5.93
CA THR A 9 -3.10 -0.67 -7.07
C THR A 9 -4.13 -1.62 -7.68
N GLU A 10 -3.87 -2.09 -8.89
CA GLU A 10 -4.71 -3.10 -9.51
C GLU A 10 -4.64 -4.41 -8.71
N ASN A 11 -5.73 -5.16 -8.71
CA ASN A 11 -5.78 -6.48 -8.07
C ASN A 11 -5.11 -7.52 -8.98
N LYS A 12 -3.79 -7.46 -9.01
CA LYS A 12 -2.94 -8.43 -9.71
C LYS A 12 -1.96 -9.03 -8.71
N ASN A 13 -1.74 -10.32 -8.82
CA ASN A 13 -0.73 -11.01 -8.00
C ASN A 13 -0.94 -10.78 -6.51
N TYR A 14 -2.17 -10.89 -6.07
CA TYR A 14 -2.58 -10.64 -4.67
C TYR A 14 -1.70 -11.38 -3.66
N ASN A 15 -1.46 -12.67 -3.91
CA ASN A 15 -0.65 -13.48 -2.99
C ASN A 15 0.80 -12.99 -2.92
N ASP A 16 1.36 -12.54 -4.04
CA ASP A 16 2.72 -11.99 -4.07
C ASP A 16 2.81 -10.70 -3.26
N ILE A 17 1.76 -9.88 -3.30
CA ILE A 17 1.70 -8.66 -2.50
C ILE A 17 1.70 -9.01 -1.00
N ILE A 18 0.89 -9.99 -0.60
CA ILE A 18 0.86 -10.46 0.79
C ILE A 18 2.24 -10.94 1.22
N VAL A 19 2.90 -11.75 0.40
CA VAL A 19 4.24 -12.27 0.70
C VAL A 19 5.24 -11.14 0.84
N TYR A 20 5.20 -10.16 -0.07
CA TYR A 20 6.08 -8.98 -0.01
C TYR A 20 5.92 -8.25 1.33
N LEU A 21 4.67 -7.96 1.71
CA LEU A 21 4.40 -7.25 2.97
C LEU A 21 4.90 -8.04 4.18
N MET A 22 4.71 -9.35 4.18
CA MET A 22 5.18 -10.21 5.26
C MET A 22 6.70 -10.24 5.34
N GLU A 23 7.37 -10.41 4.21
CA GLU A 23 8.83 -10.48 4.16
C GLU A 23 9.50 -9.17 4.60
N HIS A 24 8.86 -8.05 4.29
CA HIS A 24 9.37 -6.73 4.67
C HIS A 24 8.85 -6.26 6.02
N LYS A 25 8.10 -7.13 6.72
CA LYS A 25 7.54 -6.85 8.05
C LYS A 25 6.73 -5.55 8.08
N LEU A 26 5.95 -5.33 7.04
CA LEU A 26 5.05 -4.20 6.94
C LEU A 26 3.67 -4.61 7.44
N ASP A 27 3.26 -4.02 8.55
CA ASP A 27 1.91 -4.20 9.04
C ASP A 27 0.96 -3.35 8.19
N ALA A 28 -0.02 -3.99 7.60
CA ALA A 28 -0.91 -3.32 6.68
C ALA A 28 -2.33 -3.86 6.78
N THR A 29 -3.28 -3.02 6.47
CA THR A 29 -4.66 -3.42 6.22
C THR A 29 -4.85 -3.49 4.72
N ILE A 30 -5.36 -4.60 4.22
CA ILE A 30 -5.55 -4.81 2.80
C ILE A 30 -7.03 -4.93 2.53
N ILE A 31 -7.53 -4.10 1.62
CA ILE A 31 -8.93 -4.03 1.25
C ILE A 31 -9.03 -4.33 -0.24
N GLN A 32 -9.86 -5.32 -0.59
CA GLN A 32 -10.22 -5.55 -1.97
C GLN A 32 -11.38 -4.63 -2.32
N ALA A 33 -11.25 -3.88 -3.40
CA ALA A 33 -12.18 -2.83 -3.77
C ALA A 33 -12.45 -2.84 -5.26
N ASN A 34 -13.49 -2.10 -5.66
CA ASN A 34 -13.78 -1.82 -7.05
C ASN A 34 -13.46 -0.34 -7.32
N GLY A 35 -12.62 -0.11 -8.30
CA GLY A 35 -12.31 1.25 -8.76
C GLY A 35 -13.00 1.54 -10.07
N LEU A 36 -13.20 2.82 -10.33
CA LEU A 36 -13.66 3.28 -11.64
C LEU A 36 -12.54 4.09 -12.26
N TRP A 37 -12.12 3.69 -13.43
CA TRP A 37 -11.02 4.32 -14.12
C TRP A 37 -11.35 4.43 -15.62
N GLN A 38 -11.34 5.64 -16.13
CA GLN A 38 -11.64 5.91 -17.54
C GLN A 38 -12.94 5.24 -18.02
N GLY A 39 -13.99 5.32 -17.19
CA GLY A 39 -15.29 4.74 -17.52
C GLY A 39 -15.38 3.23 -17.39
N ARG A 40 -14.37 2.60 -16.82
CA ARG A 40 -14.35 1.14 -16.61
C ARG A 40 -14.28 0.81 -15.15
N ALA A 41 -14.96 -0.27 -14.77
CA ALA A 41 -14.80 -0.84 -13.42
C ALA A 41 -13.56 -1.74 -13.39
N GLU A 42 -12.70 -1.55 -12.41
CA GLU A 42 -11.52 -2.37 -12.21
C GLU A 42 -11.49 -2.89 -10.79
N LYS A 43 -10.99 -4.09 -10.62
CA LYS A 43 -10.71 -4.62 -9.29
C LYS A 43 -9.41 -4.01 -8.78
N SER A 44 -9.47 -3.48 -7.58
CA SER A 44 -8.35 -2.79 -6.95
C SER A 44 -8.04 -3.37 -5.60
N ILE A 45 -6.81 -3.11 -5.15
CA ILE A 45 -6.38 -3.39 -3.79
C ILE A 45 -5.98 -2.07 -3.15
N VAL A 46 -6.47 -1.84 -1.94
CA VAL A 46 -6.05 -0.71 -1.12
C VAL A 46 -5.21 -1.25 0.02
N ILE A 47 -3.96 -0.78 0.12
CA ILE A 47 -3.02 -1.17 1.18
C ILE A 47 -2.84 0.03 2.08
N GLU A 48 -3.26 -0.09 3.34
CA GLU A 48 -3.14 0.99 4.32
C GLU A 48 -2.04 0.66 5.31
N ILE A 49 -1.05 1.54 5.42
CA ILE A 49 0.09 1.38 6.32
C ILE A 49 0.14 2.60 7.24
N ALA A 50 -0.03 2.36 8.53
CA ALA A 50 0.05 3.41 9.54
C ALA A 50 1.50 3.63 9.96
N GLU A 51 1.87 4.89 10.20
CA GLU A 51 3.22 5.24 10.64
C GLU A 51 3.60 4.57 11.96
N CYS A 52 2.61 4.27 12.81
CA CYS A 52 2.84 3.56 14.06
C CYS A 52 3.22 2.08 13.87
N SER A 53 3.14 1.54 12.65
CA SER A 53 3.52 0.17 12.31
C SER A 53 4.99 0.12 11.87
N THR A 54 5.89 0.64 12.65
CA THR A 54 7.25 0.98 12.25
C THR A 54 8.15 -0.23 12.01
N PRO A 55 8.69 -0.46 10.80
CA PRO A 55 9.83 -1.34 10.60
C PRO A 55 11.07 -0.74 11.27
N MET A 56 11.93 -1.59 11.82
CA MET A 56 13.01 -1.12 12.69
C MET A 56 14.15 -0.36 12.00
N TYR A 57 14.32 -0.49 10.68
CA TYR A 57 15.54 -0.06 10.02
C TYR A 57 15.37 1.02 8.95
N ILE A 58 14.15 1.28 8.54
CA ILE A 58 13.86 2.33 7.55
C ILE A 58 12.60 3.07 7.97
N SER A 59 12.47 4.31 7.51
CA SER A 59 11.24 5.06 7.75
C SER A 59 10.07 4.42 7.01
N ILE A 60 8.87 4.59 7.53
CA ILE A 60 7.65 4.13 6.85
C ILE A 60 7.54 4.74 5.46
N GLU A 61 7.88 6.01 5.32
CA GLU A 61 7.86 6.69 4.03
C GLU A 61 8.73 5.96 3.00
N GLN A 62 9.97 5.61 3.37
CA GLN A 62 10.86 4.86 2.49
C GLN A 62 10.32 3.47 2.18
N ALA A 63 9.75 2.80 3.18
CA ALA A 63 9.15 1.47 2.98
C ALA A 63 7.99 1.52 2.00
N VAL A 64 7.14 2.55 2.09
CA VAL A 64 6.01 2.74 1.19
C VAL A 64 6.48 3.06 -0.23
N GLU A 65 7.49 3.90 -0.37
CA GLU A 65 8.08 4.21 -1.68
C GLU A 65 8.64 2.96 -2.36
N LYS A 66 9.31 2.12 -1.60
CA LYS A 66 9.83 0.84 -2.11
C LYS A 66 8.71 -0.10 -2.53
N LEU A 67 7.63 -0.13 -1.76
CA LEU A 67 6.45 -0.93 -2.10
C LEU A 67 5.82 -0.46 -3.42
N VAL A 68 5.65 0.85 -3.59
CA VAL A 68 5.09 1.42 -4.82
C VAL A 68 5.97 1.05 -6.01
N TYR A 69 7.28 1.18 -5.87
CA TYR A 69 8.22 0.84 -6.93
C TYR A 69 8.15 -0.65 -7.29
N TRP A 70 8.09 -1.51 -6.29
CA TRP A 70 7.97 -2.95 -6.49
C TRP A 70 6.66 -3.30 -7.20
N LEU A 71 5.54 -2.69 -6.79
CA LEU A 71 4.24 -2.91 -7.43
C LEU A 71 4.25 -2.54 -8.90
N LYS A 72 4.84 -1.40 -9.24
CA LYS A 72 4.92 -0.94 -10.62
C LYS A 72 5.68 -1.92 -11.48
N LYS A 73 6.80 -2.42 -11.00
CA LYS A 73 7.63 -3.38 -11.72
C LYS A 73 7.02 -4.77 -11.78
N HIS A 74 6.60 -5.28 -10.63
CA HIS A 74 6.13 -6.66 -10.51
C HIS A 74 4.84 -6.89 -11.29
N ASN A 75 3.93 -5.93 -11.23
CA ASN A 75 2.63 -6.02 -11.89
C ASN A 75 2.59 -5.37 -13.27
N THR A 76 3.70 -4.85 -13.75
CA THR A 76 3.80 -4.15 -15.03
C THR A 76 2.76 -3.02 -15.11
N GLN A 77 2.68 -2.22 -14.07
CA GLN A 77 1.74 -1.10 -13.99
C GLN A 77 2.47 0.21 -14.24
N ASP A 78 1.84 1.10 -15.03
CA ASP A 78 2.37 2.44 -15.25
C ASP A 78 2.18 3.34 -14.05
N LYS A 79 1.07 3.16 -13.33
CA LYS A 79 0.69 4.03 -12.22
C LYS A 79 0.17 3.25 -11.04
N VAL A 80 0.64 3.65 -9.86
CA VAL A 80 0.12 3.21 -8.57
C VAL A 80 -0.16 4.48 -7.79
N MET A 81 -1.35 4.59 -7.21
CA MET A 81 -1.71 5.78 -6.44
C MET A 81 -1.17 5.67 -5.02
N LEU A 82 -0.52 6.71 -4.57
CA LEU A 82 -0.08 6.86 -3.18
C LEU A 82 -0.72 8.09 -2.57
N GLN A 83 -1.38 7.90 -1.43
CA GLN A 83 -1.95 8.97 -0.63
C GLN A 83 -1.25 9.03 0.73
N GLU A 84 -0.87 10.22 1.14
CA GLU A 84 -0.42 10.49 2.50
C GLU A 84 -1.53 11.25 3.22
N ILE A 85 -1.93 10.74 4.37
CA ILE A 85 -3.01 11.33 5.16
C ILE A 85 -2.48 11.61 6.55
N ASN A 86 -2.55 12.87 6.97
CA ASN A 86 -2.25 13.25 8.34
C ASN A 86 -3.42 12.81 9.23
N ALA A 87 -3.12 12.05 10.27
CA ALA A 87 -4.14 11.50 11.14
C ALA A 87 -3.60 11.29 12.54
N GLU A 88 -4.49 11.27 13.51
CA GLU A 88 -4.17 10.75 14.83
C GLU A 88 -4.42 9.26 14.80
N LEU A 89 -3.37 8.49 15.09
CA LEU A 89 -3.42 7.03 15.04
C LEU A 89 -3.20 6.48 16.44
N TRP A 90 -4.09 5.61 16.86
CA TRP A 90 -4.07 5.02 18.19
C TRP A 90 -4.07 3.49 18.08
N LEU A 91 -3.09 2.85 18.73
CA LEU A 91 -3.11 1.41 18.96
C LEU A 91 -3.62 1.20 20.38
N MET A 92 -4.79 0.65 20.48
CA MET A 92 -5.48 0.49 21.77
C MET A 92 -5.55 -0.98 22.19
#